data_55bd97e1e10a4a505650d1d0acc47fa9
#
_entry.id   55bd97e1e10a4a505650d1d0acc47fa9
#
_cell.length_a   1.000
_cell.length_b   1.000
_cell.length_c   1.000
_cell.angle_alpha   90.00
_cell.angle_beta   90.00
_cell.angle_gamma   90.00
#
_symmetry.space_group_name_H-M   'P 1'
#
loop_
_entity.id
_entity.type
_entity.pdbx_description
1 polymer ?
#
loop_
_entity_poly.entity_id
_entity_poly.type
_entity_poly.pdbx_seq_one_letter_code
_entity_poly.pdbx_strand_id
1 'polypeptide(L)'
;MVKKIEAQGYLERFLQTQMAGLTGHMKEAGYPYDSVEWGMPDVPPPIKGQTVWWRYEQTAYWTDGYVRCAILLGDEKHIENAKRIIYNVINHPIGTYLGPEIIRECEPGEEGACRWAHVVFFRACMAMYEYTKDEAIPKAMVAHYLNDTADYGKMRNVLNVEILLWLYGITKNEELLKLAQTSYDRFNLNAKQDACDTVALSPKKPHEHAVTYNEYSKLGALLYEATGKEEYLKASISAFDKANRMFMLPGGCVCSDEYLESNHYYHSIETCNITDMTWSLAYLLRITKNPKYGDWIERCIFNGGMGAVTEDFRALQYFSCANQIISDGQSNHNDYVKGSGWMQYAPNPGTACCPGNVNRFMPNYVSNLWGVEEDRVYCYTFGASTFRCEIGGRSVTVKEITDYPVVEQVTFEIETEAPFTLYYRYPSFMSNCRVTVNGKRIPKGKKSVFNGIAIEKSCRVTLSFESEVVAHTKKDQIYFTKGALTYSLGMIGERIPEYEEGKTFPKYRMYADQPWNYGIVSAEAAYTPVEGFEGFDLTKPLPYLTVRGIKISNYRLQTLYRFKMCVEPKSYKMRDVVGKHVFTPRLVSPKRAKTEGEIESLRLYPYGAAKLRMTVFTKLCEACLTKEKGKA
;
A
#
# COMPACT_ATOMS: atom_id res chain seq x y z
N MET A 1 0.06 -27.81 -5.61
CA MET A 1 -0.82 -27.19 -6.63
C MET A 1 -0.05 -26.06 -7.29
N VAL A 2 0.19 -26.12 -8.60
CA VAL A 2 0.90 -25.05 -9.33
C VAL A 2 -0.05 -23.88 -9.47
N LYS A 3 0.39 -22.70 -9.05
CA LYS A 3 -0.36 -21.44 -9.17
C LYS A 3 0.52 -20.44 -9.91
N LYS A 4 0.05 -19.90 -11.03
CA LYS A 4 0.75 -18.87 -11.81
C LYS A 4 -0.19 -17.71 -12.10
N ILE A 5 0.26 -16.49 -11.81
CA ILE A 5 -0.43 -15.23 -12.14
C ILE A 5 0.47 -14.45 -13.11
N GLU A 6 -0.12 -13.98 -14.20
CA GLU A 6 0.51 -13.08 -15.16
C GLU A 6 -0.31 -11.80 -15.21
N ALA A 7 0.31 -10.65 -14.97
CA ALA A 7 -0.34 -9.35 -15.10
C ALA A 7 -0.72 -9.10 -16.58
N GLN A 8 -1.81 -8.35 -16.78
CA GLN A 8 -2.28 -7.94 -18.11
C GLN A 8 -2.68 -6.46 -18.07
N GLY A 9 -2.84 -5.86 -19.25
CA GLY A 9 -3.40 -4.53 -19.40
C GLY A 9 -2.67 -3.44 -18.59
N TYR A 10 -3.40 -2.70 -17.76
CA TYR A 10 -2.83 -1.62 -16.95
C TYR A 10 -1.81 -2.14 -15.91
N LEU A 11 -2.09 -3.28 -15.27
CA LEU A 11 -1.19 -3.83 -14.25
C LEU A 11 0.16 -4.27 -14.85
N GLU A 12 0.13 -4.88 -16.02
CA GLU A 12 1.35 -5.25 -16.75
C GLU A 12 2.16 -4.00 -17.12
N ARG A 13 1.52 -2.98 -17.71
CA ARG A 13 2.20 -1.71 -18.02
C ARG A 13 2.80 -1.05 -16.80
N PHE A 14 2.08 -1.08 -15.66
CA PHE A 14 2.60 -0.53 -14.41
C PHE A 14 3.85 -1.29 -13.92
N LEU A 15 3.83 -2.62 -13.92
CA LEU A 15 4.99 -3.44 -13.54
C LEU A 15 6.18 -3.22 -14.49
N GLN A 16 5.94 -3.07 -15.80
CA GLN A 16 6.98 -2.72 -16.79
C GLN A 16 7.59 -1.35 -16.47
N THR A 17 6.76 -0.35 -16.20
CA THR A 17 7.20 0.99 -15.79
C THR A 17 7.97 0.95 -14.48
N GLN A 18 7.51 0.18 -13.51
CA GLN A 18 8.18 -0.04 -12.24
C GLN A 18 9.57 -0.68 -12.43
N MET A 19 9.68 -1.69 -13.28
CA MET A 19 10.96 -2.33 -13.61
C MET A 19 11.89 -1.39 -14.38
N ALA A 20 11.38 -0.57 -15.28
CA ALA A 20 12.14 0.48 -15.96
C ALA A 20 12.51 1.67 -15.05
N GLY A 21 11.82 1.84 -13.95
CA GLY A 21 12.10 2.80 -12.88
C GLY A 21 12.99 2.24 -11.78
N LEU A 22 12.69 2.61 -10.53
CA LEU A 22 13.50 2.27 -9.35
C LEU A 22 13.72 0.77 -9.16
N THR A 23 12.71 -0.07 -9.44
CA THR A 23 12.83 -1.51 -9.19
C THR A 23 13.99 -2.14 -9.94
N GLY A 24 14.19 -1.81 -11.22
CA GLY A 24 15.31 -2.31 -12.01
C GLY A 24 16.59 -1.48 -11.90
N HIS A 25 16.51 -0.28 -11.28
CA HIS A 25 17.62 0.68 -11.20
C HIS A 25 17.84 1.19 -9.78
N MET A 26 17.74 0.30 -8.78
CA MET A 26 17.71 0.69 -7.37
C MET A 26 18.97 1.44 -6.90
N LYS A 27 20.10 1.30 -7.59
CA LYS A 27 21.33 2.08 -7.32
C LYS A 27 21.14 3.59 -7.44
N GLU A 28 20.10 4.04 -8.17
CA GLU A 28 19.72 5.45 -8.25
C GLU A 28 19.30 6.03 -6.91
N ALA A 29 18.78 5.20 -5.99
CA ALA A 29 18.44 5.61 -4.63
C ALA A 29 19.66 5.79 -3.71
N GLY A 30 20.89 5.41 -4.16
CA GLY A 30 22.10 5.53 -3.36
C GLY A 30 22.18 4.50 -2.24
N TYR A 31 22.97 4.83 -1.20
CA TYR A 31 23.14 3.94 -0.05
C TYR A 31 21.81 3.65 0.67
N PRO A 32 21.54 2.37 1.07
CA PRO A 32 22.40 1.18 0.96
C PRO A 32 22.29 0.41 -0.37
N TYR A 33 21.42 0.77 -1.28
CA TYR A 33 21.07 0.01 -2.49
C TYR A 33 22.17 -0.06 -3.55
N ASP A 34 23.15 0.83 -3.50
CA ASP A 34 24.29 0.87 -4.42
C ASP A 34 25.48 0.03 -3.95
N SER A 35 25.49 -0.39 -2.68
CA SER A 35 26.67 -0.99 -2.04
C SER A 35 26.39 -2.18 -1.13
N VAL A 36 25.13 -2.42 -0.71
CA VAL A 36 24.77 -3.51 0.21
C VAL A 36 23.86 -4.50 -0.49
N GLU A 37 24.26 -5.78 -0.53
CA GLU A 37 23.45 -6.87 -1.09
C GLU A 37 23.54 -8.11 -0.18
N TRP A 38 22.42 -8.79 -0.02
CA TRP A 38 22.37 -10.07 0.70
C TRP A 38 23.23 -11.14 0.02
N GLY A 39 24.00 -11.89 0.82
CA GLY A 39 24.91 -12.93 0.34
C GLY A 39 26.22 -12.41 -0.27
N MET A 40 26.45 -11.09 -0.26
CA MET A 40 27.74 -10.49 -0.61
C MET A 40 28.53 -10.15 0.66
N PRO A 41 29.86 -9.97 0.56
CA PRO A 41 30.68 -9.56 1.70
C PRO A 41 30.14 -8.29 2.36
N ASP A 42 30.22 -8.25 3.70
CA ASP A 42 29.76 -7.11 4.47
C ASP A 42 30.54 -5.83 4.17
N VAL A 43 29.82 -4.73 4.01
CA VAL A 43 30.38 -3.40 3.82
C VAL A 43 30.21 -2.60 5.11
N PRO A 44 31.25 -1.99 5.67
CA PRO A 44 31.11 -1.12 6.83
C PRO A 44 30.08 -0.01 6.62
N PRO A 45 29.24 0.35 7.62
CA PRO A 45 28.33 1.46 7.47
C PRO A 45 29.09 2.78 7.30
N PRO A 46 28.65 3.67 6.39
CA PRO A 46 29.35 4.94 6.15
C PRO A 46 29.23 5.91 7.32
N ILE A 47 28.24 5.71 8.20
CA ILE A 47 27.99 6.54 9.37
C ILE A 47 28.29 5.72 10.63
N LYS A 48 29.24 6.21 11.44
CA LYS A 48 29.58 5.57 12.71
C LYS A 48 28.38 5.60 13.67
N GLY A 49 28.05 4.43 14.25
CA GLY A 49 26.92 4.27 15.16
C GLY A 49 25.56 4.07 14.48
N GLN A 50 25.53 3.91 13.16
CA GLN A 50 24.32 3.48 12.46
C GLN A 50 24.02 2.00 12.80
N THR A 51 22.77 1.69 13.12
CA THR A 51 22.30 0.33 13.40
C THR A 51 22.57 -0.59 12.19
N VAL A 52 23.29 -1.69 12.42
CA VAL A 52 23.83 -2.51 11.32
C VAL A 52 22.75 -3.26 10.57
N TRP A 53 21.74 -3.80 11.24
CA TRP A 53 20.65 -4.57 10.60
C TRP A 53 19.79 -3.71 9.66
N TRP A 54 19.70 -2.42 9.92
CA TRP A 54 18.82 -1.48 9.19
C TRP A 54 19.08 -1.47 7.68
N ARG A 55 20.32 -1.45 7.21
CA ARG A 55 20.67 -1.45 5.78
C ARG A 55 20.25 -2.74 5.06
N TYR A 56 20.26 -3.87 5.77
CA TYR A 56 19.84 -5.16 5.24
C TYR A 56 18.30 -5.27 5.18
N GLU A 57 17.58 -4.62 6.08
CA GLU A 57 16.14 -4.41 5.95
C GLU A 57 15.80 -3.69 4.66
N GLN A 58 16.51 -2.59 4.37
CA GLN A 58 16.26 -1.77 3.18
C GLN A 58 16.44 -2.58 1.90
N THR A 59 17.55 -3.26 1.77
CA THR A 59 17.85 -4.07 0.58
C THR A 59 16.97 -5.31 0.50
N ALA A 60 16.50 -5.86 1.63
CA ALA A 60 15.54 -6.95 1.66
C ALA A 60 14.17 -6.51 1.10
N TYR A 61 13.68 -5.32 1.47
CA TYR A 61 12.46 -4.76 0.91
C TYR A 61 12.52 -4.67 -0.61
N TRP A 62 13.61 -4.10 -1.14
CA TRP A 62 13.81 -4.04 -2.59
C TRP A 62 13.86 -5.45 -3.20
N THR A 63 14.62 -6.38 -2.61
CA THR A 63 14.77 -7.75 -3.12
C THR A 63 13.41 -8.45 -3.24
N ASP A 64 12.52 -8.35 -2.24
CA ASP A 64 11.18 -8.96 -2.30
C ASP A 64 10.36 -8.37 -3.46
N GLY A 65 10.34 -7.04 -3.59
CA GLY A 65 9.64 -6.37 -4.68
C GLY A 65 10.20 -6.71 -6.06
N TYR A 66 11.53 -6.72 -6.20
CA TYR A 66 12.25 -7.03 -7.43
C TYR A 66 11.99 -8.47 -7.90
N VAL A 67 12.13 -9.44 -7.00
CA VAL A 67 11.88 -10.87 -7.29
C VAL A 67 10.45 -11.07 -7.78
N ARG A 68 9.46 -10.54 -7.08
CA ARG A 68 8.05 -10.66 -7.48
C ARG A 68 7.76 -9.96 -8.80
N CYS A 69 8.28 -8.76 -8.99
CA CYS A 69 8.09 -8.01 -10.24
C CYS A 69 8.68 -8.75 -11.44
N ALA A 70 9.89 -9.29 -11.31
CA ALA A 70 10.55 -10.08 -12.37
C ALA A 70 9.73 -11.33 -12.75
N ILE A 71 9.25 -12.08 -11.75
CA ILE A 71 8.43 -13.29 -11.95
C ILE A 71 7.09 -12.96 -12.62
N LEU A 72 6.41 -11.89 -12.17
CA LEU A 72 5.12 -11.48 -12.71
C LEU A 72 5.20 -10.98 -14.15
N LEU A 73 6.33 -10.38 -14.54
CA LEU A 73 6.60 -9.97 -15.91
C LEU A 73 7.09 -11.12 -16.80
N GLY A 74 7.57 -12.21 -16.21
CA GLY A 74 8.23 -13.28 -16.97
C GLY A 74 9.54 -12.82 -17.62
N ASP A 75 10.23 -11.82 -17.04
CA ASP A 75 11.47 -11.27 -17.58
C ASP A 75 12.65 -12.15 -17.17
N GLU A 76 13.09 -13.02 -18.08
CA GLU A 76 14.15 -14.01 -17.85
C GLU A 76 15.47 -13.38 -17.34
N LYS A 77 15.85 -12.22 -17.85
CA LYS A 77 17.08 -11.52 -17.40
C LYS A 77 16.99 -11.13 -15.94
N HIS A 78 15.86 -10.54 -15.54
CA HIS A 78 15.61 -10.13 -14.16
C HIS A 78 15.36 -11.33 -13.25
N ILE A 79 14.71 -12.39 -13.74
CA ILE A 79 14.52 -13.66 -13.02
C ILE A 79 15.87 -14.31 -12.71
N GLU A 80 16.80 -14.39 -13.67
CA GLU A 80 18.12 -14.95 -13.43
C GLU A 80 18.93 -14.14 -12.41
N ASN A 81 18.84 -12.81 -12.44
CA ASN A 81 19.47 -12.00 -11.40
C ASN A 81 18.79 -12.19 -10.03
N ALA A 82 17.46 -12.32 -9.98
CA ALA A 82 16.72 -12.65 -8.76
C ALA A 82 17.16 -14.01 -8.17
N LYS A 83 17.31 -15.03 -9.02
CA LYS A 83 17.86 -16.33 -8.63
C LYS A 83 19.26 -16.17 -8.06
N ARG A 84 20.15 -15.41 -8.73
CA ARG A 84 21.50 -15.16 -8.24
C ARG A 84 21.50 -14.61 -6.81
N ILE A 85 20.67 -13.60 -6.54
CA ILE A 85 20.58 -12.98 -5.20
C ILE A 85 20.10 -14.00 -4.15
N ILE A 86 19.04 -14.73 -4.45
CA ILE A 86 18.45 -15.69 -3.50
C ILE A 86 19.39 -16.87 -3.27
N TYR A 87 19.88 -17.52 -4.34
CA TYR A 87 20.73 -18.69 -4.21
C TYR A 87 22.13 -18.37 -3.69
N ASN A 88 22.59 -17.12 -3.81
CA ASN A 88 23.82 -16.71 -3.16
C ASN A 88 23.73 -16.80 -1.62
N VAL A 89 22.55 -16.55 -1.05
CA VAL A 89 22.30 -16.75 0.39
C VAL A 89 22.02 -18.22 0.73
N ILE A 90 21.17 -18.88 -0.05
CA ILE A 90 20.73 -20.26 0.23
C ILE A 90 21.89 -21.26 0.16
N ASN A 91 22.81 -21.07 -0.80
CA ASN A 91 23.93 -22.00 -1.04
C ASN A 91 25.18 -21.68 -0.23
N HIS A 92 25.23 -20.54 0.46
CA HIS A 92 26.40 -20.14 1.27
C HIS A 92 26.00 -19.79 2.72
N PRO A 93 25.36 -20.72 3.46
CA PRO A 93 25.03 -20.49 4.85
C PRO A 93 26.30 -20.44 5.71
N ILE A 94 26.27 -19.68 6.80
CA ILE A 94 27.33 -19.67 7.81
C ILE A 94 26.94 -20.72 8.88
N GLY A 95 27.41 -21.94 8.71
CA GLY A 95 26.83 -23.10 9.40
C GLY A 95 25.41 -23.37 8.90
N THR A 96 24.39 -23.07 9.70
CA THR A 96 22.98 -23.10 9.30
C THR A 96 22.36 -21.72 9.16
N TYR A 97 23.08 -20.67 9.53
CA TYR A 97 22.58 -19.29 9.48
C TYR A 97 22.56 -18.77 8.06
N LEU A 98 21.42 -18.23 7.64
CA LEU A 98 21.21 -17.56 6.35
C LEU A 98 21.20 -16.06 6.55
N GLY A 99 22.13 -15.36 5.92
CA GLY A 99 22.15 -13.89 5.93
C GLY A 99 23.54 -13.32 6.17
N PRO A 100 23.64 -12.00 6.26
CA PRO A 100 24.89 -11.28 6.51
C PRO A 100 25.49 -11.67 7.87
N GLU A 101 26.77 -11.97 7.90
CA GLU A 101 27.45 -12.38 9.15
C GLU A 101 27.43 -11.28 10.20
N ILE A 102 27.57 -10.04 9.77
CA ILE A 102 27.62 -8.85 10.64
C ILE A 102 26.34 -8.66 11.49
N ILE A 103 25.19 -9.23 11.08
CA ILE A 103 23.94 -9.18 11.84
C ILE A 103 23.59 -10.54 12.49
N ARG A 104 24.49 -11.50 12.43
CA ARG A 104 24.30 -12.80 13.08
C ARG A 104 24.24 -12.64 14.59
N GLU A 105 25.19 -11.92 15.16
CA GLU A 105 25.17 -11.51 16.55
C GLU A 105 24.39 -10.20 16.67
N CYS A 106 23.38 -10.19 17.54
CA CYS A 106 22.60 -8.99 17.75
C CYS A 106 23.42 -7.94 18.51
N GLU A 107 23.47 -6.71 18.02
CA GLU A 107 24.10 -5.60 18.74
C GLU A 107 23.41 -5.37 20.10
N PRO A 108 24.15 -4.99 21.16
CA PRO A 108 23.55 -4.66 22.45
C PRO A 108 22.47 -3.58 22.32
N GLY A 109 21.27 -3.87 22.81
CA GLY A 109 20.08 -3.01 22.70
C GLY A 109 19.24 -3.23 21.46
N GLU A 110 19.70 -3.99 20.46
CA GLU A 110 18.99 -4.30 19.22
C GLU A 110 18.49 -5.75 19.15
N GLU A 111 18.56 -6.50 20.26
CA GLU A 111 18.22 -7.93 20.31
C GLU A 111 16.77 -8.25 19.90
N GLY A 112 15.91 -7.24 19.92
CA GLY A 112 14.51 -7.37 19.50
C GLY A 112 14.24 -7.08 18.03
N ALA A 113 15.25 -6.61 17.28
CA ALA A 113 15.08 -6.18 15.88
C ALA A 113 16.09 -6.81 14.90
N CYS A 114 17.12 -7.50 15.39
CA CYS A 114 18.21 -8.04 14.58
C CYS A 114 17.77 -9.09 13.55
N ARG A 115 16.59 -9.70 13.69
CA ARG A 115 15.96 -10.63 12.71
C ARG A 115 14.81 -10.02 11.92
N TRP A 116 14.59 -8.73 12.03
CA TRP A 116 13.58 -8.03 11.23
C TRP A 116 13.88 -8.12 9.72
N ALA A 117 15.13 -7.86 9.33
CA ALA A 117 15.54 -7.92 7.93
C ALA A 117 15.30 -9.31 7.30
N HIS A 118 15.43 -10.38 8.08
CA HIS A 118 15.19 -11.76 7.63
C HIS A 118 13.75 -11.99 7.19
N VAL A 119 12.76 -11.44 7.92
CA VAL A 119 11.35 -11.58 7.53
C VAL A 119 11.13 -11.17 6.09
N VAL A 120 11.65 -9.99 5.73
CA VAL A 120 11.45 -9.42 4.39
C VAL A 120 12.25 -10.17 3.33
N PHE A 121 13.52 -10.50 3.61
CA PHE A 121 14.32 -11.29 2.68
C PHE A 121 13.72 -12.69 2.44
N PHE A 122 13.23 -13.33 3.48
CA PHE A 122 12.60 -14.64 3.36
C PHE A 122 11.26 -14.60 2.62
N ARG A 123 10.55 -13.45 2.60
CA ARG A 123 9.41 -13.26 1.69
C ARG A 123 9.83 -13.35 0.22
N ALA A 124 11.01 -12.83 -0.12
CA ALA A 124 11.59 -13.01 -1.47
C ALA A 124 11.94 -14.49 -1.73
N CYS A 125 12.47 -15.20 -0.73
CA CYS A 125 12.70 -16.65 -0.82
C CYS A 125 11.39 -17.42 -1.02
N MET A 126 10.29 -17.03 -0.31
CA MET A 126 8.97 -17.63 -0.51
C MET A 126 8.50 -17.46 -1.96
N ALA A 127 8.63 -16.25 -2.54
CA ALA A 127 8.26 -16.00 -3.93
C ALA A 127 9.10 -16.83 -4.91
N MET A 128 10.39 -16.96 -4.67
CA MET A 128 11.28 -17.78 -5.49
C MET A 128 10.93 -19.26 -5.38
N TYR A 129 10.61 -19.76 -4.18
CA TYR A 129 10.14 -21.15 -4.00
C TYR A 129 8.80 -21.40 -4.72
N GLU A 130 7.86 -20.46 -4.62
CA GLU A 130 6.58 -20.58 -5.34
C GLU A 130 6.78 -20.66 -6.84
N TYR A 131 7.78 -19.99 -7.38
CA TYR A 131 8.12 -19.99 -8.80
C TYR A 131 8.89 -21.25 -9.22
N THR A 132 9.95 -21.63 -8.47
CA THR A 132 10.88 -22.72 -8.88
C THR A 132 10.47 -24.08 -8.37
N LYS A 133 9.76 -24.17 -7.25
CA LYS A 133 9.50 -25.38 -6.46
C LYS A 133 10.79 -26.09 -5.99
N ASP A 134 11.88 -25.32 -5.82
CA ASP A 134 13.15 -25.89 -5.36
C ASP A 134 13.15 -26.06 -3.84
N GLU A 135 13.13 -27.31 -3.40
CA GLU A 135 13.11 -27.71 -1.99
C GLU A 135 14.38 -27.30 -1.20
N ALA A 136 15.45 -26.92 -1.89
CA ALA A 136 16.64 -26.39 -1.22
C ALA A 136 16.34 -25.11 -0.42
N ILE A 137 15.40 -24.28 -0.91
CA ILE A 137 15.00 -23.02 -0.27
C ILE A 137 14.36 -23.29 1.11
N PRO A 138 13.20 -23.96 1.22
CA PRO A 138 12.58 -24.19 2.53
C PRO A 138 13.46 -25.06 3.44
N LYS A 139 14.23 -26.01 2.92
CA LYS A 139 15.16 -26.82 3.70
C LYS A 139 16.23 -25.95 4.40
N ALA A 140 16.85 -25.02 3.68
CA ALA A 140 17.84 -24.11 4.24
C ALA A 140 17.22 -23.16 5.28
N MET A 141 16.01 -22.64 5.01
CA MET A 141 15.29 -21.76 5.94
C MET A 141 14.88 -22.48 7.22
N VAL A 142 14.44 -23.75 7.15
CA VAL A 142 14.15 -24.57 8.33
C VAL A 142 15.42 -24.77 9.16
N ALA A 143 16.53 -25.11 8.52
CA ALA A 143 17.81 -25.27 9.23
C ALA A 143 18.26 -23.98 9.91
N HIS A 144 18.04 -22.82 9.28
CA HIS A 144 18.29 -21.52 9.89
C HIS A 144 17.47 -21.35 11.18
N TYR A 145 16.14 -21.45 11.12
CA TYR A 145 15.29 -21.16 12.28
C TYR A 145 15.47 -22.14 13.45
N LEU A 146 15.69 -23.42 13.17
CA LEU A 146 15.84 -24.41 14.23
C LEU A 146 17.21 -24.35 14.95
N ASN A 147 18.20 -23.64 14.39
CA ASN A 147 19.52 -23.49 14.97
C ASN A 147 19.90 -22.03 15.29
N ASP A 148 19.04 -21.07 14.98
CA ASP A 148 19.29 -19.68 15.36
C ASP A 148 19.01 -19.44 16.85
N THR A 149 19.86 -18.64 17.49
CA THR A 149 19.80 -18.33 18.91
C THR A 149 19.06 -17.04 19.24
N ALA A 150 18.58 -16.31 18.23
CA ALA A 150 17.85 -15.07 18.41
C ALA A 150 16.52 -15.29 19.14
N ASP A 151 16.13 -14.31 19.97
CA ASP A 151 14.83 -14.33 20.64
C ASP A 151 13.72 -13.80 19.72
N TYR A 152 12.98 -14.71 19.13
CA TYR A 152 11.84 -14.39 18.28
C TYR A 152 10.59 -13.90 19.03
N GLY A 153 10.57 -13.92 20.36
CA GLY A 153 9.49 -13.35 21.18
C GLY A 153 9.66 -11.88 21.52
N LYS A 154 10.62 -11.19 20.90
CA LYS A 154 10.92 -9.78 21.18
C LYS A 154 10.56 -8.87 19.98
N MET A 155 10.02 -7.69 20.28
CA MET A 155 9.85 -6.56 19.35
C MET A 155 9.60 -7.00 17.88
N ARG A 156 10.38 -6.51 16.94
CA ARG A 156 10.24 -6.81 15.51
C ARG A 156 10.65 -8.23 15.12
N ASN A 157 11.44 -8.91 15.94
CA ASN A 157 11.81 -10.31 15.67
C ASN A 157 10.58 -11.23 15.64
N VAL A 158 9.51 -10.92 16.39
CA VAL A 158 8.28 -11.73 16.42
C VAL A 158 7.61 -11.83 15.03
N LEU A 159 7.91 -10.91 14.13
CA LEU A 159 7.36 -10.95 12.76
C LEU A 159 7.82 -12.16 11.96
N ASN A 160 8.91 -12.84 12.39
CA ASN A 160 9.33 -14.13 11.83
C ASN A 160 8.29 -15.25 12.02
N VAL A 161 7.29 -15.07 12.89
CA VAL A 161 6.14 -15.97 13.02
C VAL A 161 5.46 -16.20 11.67
N GLU A 162 5.40 -15.19 10.80
CA GLU A 162 4.88 -15.34 9.43
C GLU A 162 5.65 -16.41 8.65
N ILE A 163 6.97 -16.34 8.67
CA ILE A 163 7.83 -17.25 7.90
C ILE A 163 7.83 -18.65 8.51
N LEU A 164 7.86 -18.73 9.85
CA LEU A 164 7.77 -20.01 10.57
C LEU A 164 6.48 -20.76 10.23
N LEU A 165 5.35 -20.07 10.19
CA LEU A 165 4.07 -20.67 9.85
C LEU A 165 3.95 -21.03 8.36
N TRP A 166 4.56 -20.25 7.46
CA TRP A 166 4.66 -20.60 6.05
C TRP A 166 5.47 -21.90 5.86
N LEU A 167 6.64 -22.01 6.52
CA LEU A 167 7.47 -23.21 6.51
C LEU A 167 6.72 -24.41 7.12
N TYR A 168 6.01 -24.22 8.24
CA TYR A 168 5.15 -25.27 8.80
C TYR A 168 4.09 -25.74 7.81
N GLY A 169 3.48 -24.79 7.10
CA GLY A 169 2.48 -25.10 6.06
C GLY A 169 3.01 -26.05 4.98
N ILE A 170 4.27 -25.93 4.60
CA ILE A 170 4.96 -26.74 3.59
C ILE A 170 5.48 -28.04 4.18
N THR A 171 6.22 -27.98 5.29
CA THR A 171 7.02 -29.09 5.80
C THR A 171 6.30 -29.94 6.84
N LYS A 172 5.25 -29.41 7.46
CA LYS A 172 4.55 -29.99 8.62
C LYS A 172 5.47 -30.28 9.82
N ASN A 173 6.58 -29.54 9.92
CA ASN A 173 7.50 -29.65 11.05
C ASN A 173 6.92 -28.95 12.29
N GLU A 174 6.51 -29.72 13.30
CA GLU A 174 5.87 -29.25 14.53
C GLU A 174 6.78 -28.35 15.39
N GLU A 175 8.11 -28.44 15.26
CA GLU A 175 9.04 -27.57 15.99
C GLU A 175 8.91 -26.12 15.52
N LEU A 176 8.65 -25.90 14.22
CA LEU A 176 8.39 -24.56 13.66
C LEU A 176 7.07 -23.96 14.18
N LEU A 177 6.02 -24.77 14.25
CA LEU A 177 4.74 -24.33 14.82
C LEU A 177 4.89 -23.98 16.30
N LYS A 178 5.58 -24.82 17.05
CA LYS A 178 5.88 -24.59 18.47
C LYS A 178 6.70 -23.32 18.67
N LEU A 179 7.72 -23.11 17.84
CA LEU A 179 8.54 -21.88 17.89
C LEU A 179 7.69 -20.65 17.58
N ALA A 180 6.84 -20.70 16.57
CA ALA A 180 5.94 -19.61 16.19
C ALA A 180 4.98 -19.24 17.33
N GLN A 181 4.28 -20.24 17.90
CA GLN A 181 3.36 -20.04 19.02
C GLN A 181 4.08 -19.48 20.24
N THR A 182 5.19 -20.10 20.66
CA THR A 182 5.96 -19.65 21.83
C THR A 182 6.46 -18.21 21.66
N SER A 183 6.91 -17.85 20.45
CA SER A 183 7.39 -16.50 20.14
C SER A 183 6.27 -15.48 20.25
N TYR A 184 5.11 -15.78 19.66
CA TYR A 184 3.94 -14.90 19.71
C TYR A 184 3.39 -14.73 21.14
N ASP A 185 3.26 -15.83 21.88
CA ASP A 185 2.75 -15.80 23.25
C ASP A 185 3.71 -15.02 24.18
N ARG A 186 5.03 -15.23 24.04
CA ARG A 186 6.04 -14.46 24.78
C ARG A 186 6.02 -12.97 24.44
N PHE A 187 5.85 -12.63 23.16
CA PHE A 187 5.69 -11.24 22.75
C PHE A 187 4.49 -10.61 23.46
N ASN A 188 3.33 -11.25 23.45
CA ASN A 188 2.11 -10.72 24.06
C ASN A 188 2.19 -10.62 25.59
N LEU A 189 2.85 -11.57 26.26
CA LEU A 189 3.07 -11.53 27.70
C LEU A 189 4.00 -10.38 28.15
N ASN A 190 4.98 -10.05 27.32
CA ASN A 190 6.02 -9.07 27.64
C ASN A 190 5.85 -7.76 26.88
N ALA A 191 4.77 -7.60 26.13
CA ALA A 191 4.60 -6.45 25.26
C ALA A 191 4.47 -5.15 26.05
N LYS A 192 5.44 -4.30 25.85
CA LYS A 192 5.39 -2.89 26.22
C LYS A 192 4.81 -2.02 25.09
N GLN A 193 4.60 -2.62 23.92
CA GLN A 193 4.11 -1.96 22.72
C GLN A 193 2.59 -2.07 22.61
N ASP A 194 2.00 -1.07 21.98
CA ASP A 194 0.55 -1.00 21.77
C ASP A 194 0.06 -1.90 20.61
N ALA A 195 0.95 -2.70 20.02
CA ALA A 195 0.60 -3.68 18.98
C ALA A 195 0.20 -5.07 19.52
N CYS A 196 0.17 -5.27 20.84
CA CYS A 196 -0.17 -6.56 21.46
C CYS A 196 -1.68 -6.82 21.50
N ASP A 197 -2.05 -8.10 21.69
CA ASP A 197 -3.45 -8.57 21.74
C ASP A 197 -4.27 -7.85 22.82
N THR A 198 -3.68 -7.61 23.99
CA THR A 198 -4.34 -6.88 25.08
C THR A 198 -4.80 -5.50 24.64
N VAL A 199 -3.97 -4.77 23.90
CA VAL A 199 -4.35 -3.46 23.36
C VAL A 199 -5.33 -3.62 22.18
N ALA A 200 -5.10 -4.59 21.30
CA ALA A 200 -6.00 -4.86 20.18
C ALA A 200 -7.44 -5.14 20.65
N LEU A 201 -7.62 -5.92 21.69
CA LEU A 201 -8.93 -6.32 22.24
C LEU A 201 -9.55 -5.29 23.21
N SER A 202 -8.77 -4.31 23.70
CA SER A 202 -9.23 -3.28 24.63
C SER A 202 -9.84 -2.07 23.91
N PRO A 203 -10.49 -1.13 24.59
CA PRO A 203 -10.90 0.16 24.02
C PRO A 203 -9.73 1.14 23.84
N LYS A 204 -8.52 0.84 24.32
CA LYS A 204 -7.35 1.70 24.23
C LYS A 204 -7.04 2.04 22.77
N LYS A 205 -6.79 3.32 22.50
CA LYS A 205 -6.23 3.79 21.24
C LYS A 205 -4.75 3.42 21.23
N PRO A 206 -4.27 2.64 20.24
CA PRO A 206 -2.85 2.33 20.15
C PRO A 206 -2.04 3.57 19.74
N HIS A 207 -0.85 3.70 20.30
CA HIS A 207 0.20 4.62 19.85
C HIS A 207 1.44 3.79 19.55
N GLU A 208 1.59 3.40 18.30
CA GLU A 208 2.63 2.50 17.83
C GLU A 208 3.14 2.97 16.48
N HIS A 209 4.37 2.59 16.12
CA HIS A 209 4.87 2.74 14.77
C HIS A 209 3.93 2.04 13.79
N ALA A 210 3.37 2.78 12.82
CA ALA A 210 2.21 2.32 12.05
C ALA A 210 2.50 1.08 11.21
N VAL A 211 3.68 1.02 10.59
CA VAL A 211 4.14 -0.13 9.79
C VAL A 211 4.22 -1.38 10.68
N THR A 212 4.88 -1.26 11.83
CA THR A 212 5.04 -2.35 12.78
C THR A 212 3.70 -2.83 13.33
N TYR A 213 2.77 -1.89 13.62
CA TYR A 213 1.41 -2.23 14.05
C TYR A 213 0.67 -3.09 13.03
N ASN A 214 0.71 -2.71 11.74
CA ASN A 214 0.06 -3.49 10.70
C ASN A 214 0.70 -4.88 10.53
N GLU A 215 2.02 -4.96 10.64
CA GLU A 215 2.75 -6.21 10.56
C GLU A 215 2.44 -7.17 11.73
N TYR A 216 2.37 -6.69 12.97
CA TYR A 216 1.97 -7.51 14.12
C TYR A 216 0.53 -7.99 14.03
N SER A 217 -0.36 -7.10 13.59
CA SER A 217 -1.80 -7.34 13.61
C SER A 217 -2.25 -8.54 12.77
N LYS A 218 -1.45 -9.01 11.79
CA LYS A 218 -1.78 -10.20 11.00
C LYS A 218 -1.39 -11.51 11.67
N LEU A 219 -0.44 -11.49 12.62
CA LEU A 219 0.19 -12.73 13.14
C LEU A 219 -0.82 -13.65 13.82
N GLY A 220 -1.80 -13.09 14.54
CA GLY A 220 -2.87 -13.87 15.13
C GLY A 220 -3.72 -14.60 14.06
N ALA A 221 -4.02 -13.96 12.94
CA ALA A 221 -4.76 -14.62 11.85
C ALA A 221 -3.96 -15.79 11.24
N LEU A 222 -2.65 -15.64 11.10
CA LEU A 222 -1.77 -16.73 10.63
C LEU A 222 -1.71 -17.89 11.62
N LEU A 223 -1.65 -17.61 12.93
CA LEU A 223 -1.71 -18.62 13.97
C LEU A 223 -3.06 -19.33 14.00
N TYR A 224 -4.17 -18.61 13.80
CA TYR A 224 -5.49 -19.21 13.65
C TYR A 224 -5.52 -20.20 12.48
N GLU A 225 -4.99 -19.83 11.34
CA GLU A 225 -4.94 -20.71 10.15
C GLU A 225 -4.17 -22.01 10.44
N ALA A 226 -3.10 -21.94 11.23
CA ALA A 226 -2.28 -23.10 11.57
C ALA A 226 -2.86 -23.94 12.71
N THR A 227 -3.62 -23.35 13.65
CA THR A 227 -4.02 -23.99 14.91
C THR A 227 -5.53 -24.17 15.11
N GLY A 228 -6.34 -23.42 14.38
CA GLY A 228 -7.80 -23.34 14.56
C GLY A 228 -8.25 -22.56 15.81
N LYS A 229 -7.35 -21.93 16.58
CA LYS A 229 -7.67 -21.22 17.81
C LYS A 229 -8.26 -19.84 17.54
N GLU A 230 -9.56 -19.68 17.78
CA GLU A 230 -10.35 -18.46 17.50
C GLU A 230 -9.84 -17.21 18.24
N GLU A 231 -9.23 -17.35 19.42
CA GLU A 231 -8.70 -16.22 20.18
C GLU A 231 -7.65 -15.44 19.39
N TYR A 232 -6.80 -16.12 18.63
CA TYR A 232 -5.81 -15.47 17.77
C TYR A 232 -6.45 -14.65 16.66
N LEU A 233 -7.47 -15.20 15.98
CA LEU A 233 -8.17 -14.49 14.91
C LEU A 233 -8.91 -13.24 15.42
N LYS A 234 -9.53 -13.33 16.61
CA LYS A 234 -10.24 -12.21 17.23
C LYS A 234 -9.33 -11.00 17.46
N ALA A 235 -8.10 -11.23 17.93
CA ALA A 235 -7.12 -10.16 18.14
C ALA A 235 -6.77 -9.46 16.82
N SER A 236 -6.47 -10.21 15.76
CA SER A 236 -6.18 -9.66 14.43
C SER A 236 -7.35 -8.84 13.86
N ILE A 237 -8.56 -9.38 13.88
CA ILE A 237 -9.75 -8.67 13.40
C ILE A 237 -9.96 -7.37 14.17
N SER A 238 -9.86 -7.43 15.51
CA SER A 238 -10.04 -6.26 16.36
C SER A 238 -8.98 -5.18 16.10
N ALA A 239 -7.72 -5.57 15.89
CA ALA A 239 -6.63 -4.65 15.59
C ALA A 239 -6.90 -3.88 14.29
N PHE A 240 -7.25 -4.58 13.19
CA PHE A 240 -7.53 -3.92 11.90
C PHE A 240 -8.83 -3.12 11.91
N ASP A 241 -9.89 -3.57 12.57
CA ASP A 241 -11.13 -2.80 12.71
C ASP A 241 -10.91 -1.52 13.52
N LYS A 242 -10.07 -1.59 14.55
CA LYS A 242 -9.63 -0.42 15.33
C LYS A 242 -8.79 0.54 14.46
N ALA A 243 -7.83 0.02 13.71
CA ALA A 243 -7.00 0.80 12.79
C ALA A 243 -7.86 1.55 11.77
N ASN A 244 -8.79 0.86 11.11
CA ASN A 244 -9.70 1.46 10.14
C ASN A 244 -10.56 2.57 10.78
N ARG A 245 -11.14 2.33 11.95
CA ARG A 245 -12.04 3.28 12.61
C ARG A 245 -11.31 4.54 13.10
N MET A 246 -10.08 4.40 13.63
CA MET A 246 -9.38 5.47 14.34
C MET A 246 -8.39 6.24 13.47
N PHE A 247 -7.86 5.62 12.43
CA PHE A 247 -6.68 6.13 11.72
C PHE A 247 -6.81 6.21 10.21
N MET A 248 -7.86 5.64 9.60
CA MET A 248 -8.02 5.63 8.14
C MET A 248 -8.13 7.03 7.55
N LEU A 249 -7.28 7.32 6.57
CA LEU A 249 -7.22 8.59 5.85
C LEU A 249 -7.92 8.49 4.48
N PRO A 250 -8.27 9.62 3.84
CA PRO A 250 -8.91 9.63 2.51
C PRO A 250 -8.12 8.92 1.42
N GLY A 251 -6.78 8.82 1.55
CA GLY A 251 -5.92 8.04 0.66
C GLY A 251 -6.05 6.52 0.80
N GLY A 252 -6.94 6.02 1.65
CA GLY A 252 -7.21 4.58 1.80
C GLY A 252 -6.20 3.81 2.66
N CYS A 253 -5.25 4.51 3.30
CA CYS A 253 -4.31 3.94 4.25
C CYS A 253 -4.50 4.55 5.64
N VAL A 254 -4.13 3.83 6.70
CA VAL A 254 -4.10 4.39 8.04
C VAL A 254 -2.98 5.42 8.16
N CYS A 255 -3.17 6.44 8.99
CA CYS A 255 -2.17 7.48 9.19
C CYS A 255 -0.85 6.89 9.69
N SER A 256 0.24 7.45 9.20
CA SER A 256 1.59 7.13 9.60
C SER A 256 2.45 8.40 9.48
N ASP A 257 2.54 9.14 10.57
CA ASP A 257 3.57 10.16 10.79
C ASP A 257 4.74 9.48 11.55
N GLU A 258 5.22 8.32 11.09
CA GLU A 258 5.91 7.23 11.77
C GLU A 258 4.94 6.45 12.69
N TYR A 259 4.19 7.12 13.54
CA TYR A 259 3.27 6.55 14.51
C TYR A 259 1.81 6.75 14.12
N LEU A 260 0.95 5.88 14.66
CA LEU A 260 -0.51 6.00 14.55
C LEU A 260 -1.00 7.19 15.39
N GLU A 261 -1.47 8.25 14.73
CA GLU A 261 -1.93 9.47 15.40
C GLU A 261 -3.45 9.61 15.40
N SER A 262 -4.06 9.91 14.25
CA SER A 262 -5.51 10.00 14.13
C SER A 262 -5.96 10.00 12.65
N ASN A 263 -7.27 9.93 12.42
CA ASN A 263 -7.84 10.06 11.07
C ASN A 263 -8.10 11.52 10.67
N HIS A 264 -7.24 12.45 11.08
CA HIS A 264 -7.35 13.83 10.66
C HIS A 264 -6.69 14.03 9.30
N TYR A 265 -7.30 14.80 8.41
CA TYR A 265 -6.87 14.96 7.00
C TYR A 265 -5.42 15.46 6.82
N TYR A 266 -4.86 16.10 7.80
CA TYR A 266 -3.50 16.64 7.75
C TYR A 266 -2.40 15.65 8.12
N HIS A 267 -2.75 14.47 8.64
CA HIS A 267 -1.77 13.42 8.88
C HIS A 267 -1.29 12.82 7.56
N SER A 268 -0.09 12.30 7.59
CA SER A 268 0.55 11.68 6.44
C SER A 268 0.26 10.19 6.32
N ILE A 269 0.56 9.68 5.14
CA ILE A 269 0.68 8.28 4.81
C ILE A 269 2.16 8.05 4.49
N GLU A 270 2.83 7.23 5.28
CA GLU A 270 4.16 6.71 4.97
C GLU A 270 4.07 5.64 3.89
N THR A 271 4.96 5.67 2.91
CA THR A 271 4.94 4.70 1.79
C THR A 271 5.15 3.26 2.26
N CYS A 272 5.99 3.01 3.29
CA CYS A 272 6.11 1.67 3.89
C CYS A 272 4.77 1.15 4.40
N ASN A 273 3.98 2.02 5.02
CA ASN A 273 2.69 1.64 5.58
C ASN A 273 1.67 1.20 4.52
N ILE A 274 1.74 1.76 3.31
CA ILE A 274 0.93 1.32 2.16
C ILE A 274 1.20 -0.15 1.86
N THR A 275 2.47 -0.50 1.75
CA THR A 275 2.91 -1.85 1.38
C THR A 275 2.60 -2.87 2.47
N ASP A 276 2.97 -2.57 3.72
CA ASP A 276 2.88 -3.56 4.80
C ASP A 276 1.44 -3.72 5.32
N MET A 277 0.62 -2.65 5.27
CA MET A 277 -0.81 -2.77 5.54
C MET A 277 -1.50 -3.65 4.49
N THR A 278 -1.26 -3.42 3.21
CA THR A 278 -1.93 -4.19 2.14
C THR A 278 -1.45 -5.63 2.08
N TRP A 279 -0.17 -5.90 2.37
CA TRP A 279 0.37 -7.23 2.56
C TRP A 279 -0.36 -7.98 3.69
N SER A 280 -0.51 -7.34 4.83
CA SER A 280 -1.17 -7.93 6.01
C SER A 280 -2.66 -8.15 5.77
N LEU A 281 -3.34 -7.21 5.12
CA LEU A 281 -4.75 -7.33 4.75
C LEU A 281 -5.00 -8.46 3.75
N ALA A 282 -4.05 -8.78 2.87
CA ALA A 282 -4.16 -9.90 1.94
C ALA A 282 -4.24 -11.25 2.67
N TYR A 283 -3.49 -11.42 3.76
CA TYR A 283 -3.63 -12.59 4.63
C TYR A 283 -5.02 -12.66 5.28
N LEU A 284 -5.51 -11.54 5.85
CA LEU A 284 -6.83 -11.53 6.46
C LEU A 284 -7.94 -11.80 5.44
N LEU A 285 -7.82 -11.25 4.24
CA LEU A 285 -8.76 -11.50 3.15
C LEU A 285 -8.82 -12.99 2.80
N ARG A 286 -7.64 -13.60 2.62
CA ARG A 286 -7.50 -15.02 2.29
C ARG A 286 -8.03 -15.92 3.41
N ILE A 287 -7.68 -15.64 4.67
CA ILE A 287 -8.03 -16.48 5.82
C ILE A 287 -9.52 -16.35 6.16
N THR A 288 -10.03 -15.12 6.26
CA THR A 288 -11.40 -14.86 6.74
C THR A 288 -12.46 -14.90 5.64
N LYS A 289 -12.07 -14.82 4.37
CA LYS A 289 -12.99 -14.60 3.23
C LYS A 289 -13.90 -13.38 3.42
N ASN A 290 -13.46 -12.38 4.19
CA ASN A 290 -14.24 -11.16 4.40
C ASN A 290 -13.87 -10.09 3.37
N PRO A 291 -14.79 -9.72 2.45
CA PRO A 291 -14.52 -8.79 1.35
C PRO A 291 -14.06 -7.40 1.77
N LYS A 292 -14.36 -6.98 3.02
CA LYS A 292 -13.95 -5.66 3.52
C LYS A 292 -12.44 -5.42 3.41
N TYR A 293 -11.63 -6.46 3.58
CA TYR A 293 -10.18 -6.35 3.48
C TYR A 293 -9.73 -6.12 2.03
N GLY A 294 -10.42 -6.72 1.04
CA GLY A 294 -10.22 -6.42 -0.37
C GLY A 294 -10.58 -4.97 -0.72
N ASP A 295 -11.67 -4.46 -0.15
CA ASP A 295 -12.07 -3.07 -0.32
C ASP A 295 -11.00 -2.10 0.21
N TRP A 296 -10.38 -2.41 1.36
CA TRP A 296 -9.32 -1.58 1.93
C TRP A 296 -8.02 -1.67 1.15
N ILE A 297 -7.65 -2.87 0.67
CA ILE A 297 -6.49 -3.06 -0.21
C ILE A 297 -6.61 -2.19 -1.45
N GLU A 298 -7.72 -2.29 -2.18
CA GLU A 298 -7.92 -1.55 -3.44
C GLU A 298 -7.92 -0.04 -3.21
N ARG A 299 -8.60 0.44 -2.17
CA ARG A 299 -8.57 1.86 -1.80
C ARG A 299 -7.16 2.34 -1.47
N CYS A 300 -6.37 1.55 -0.77
CA CYS A 300 -4.99 1.91 -0.44
C CYS A 300 -4.11 1.96 -1.69
N ILE A 301 -4.14 0.90 -2.51
CA ILE A 301 -3.30 0.78 -3.71
C ILE A 301 -3.61 1.88 -4.72
N PHE A 302 -4.89 2.06 -5.08
CA PHE A 302 -5.28 2.97 -6.16
C PHE A 302 -5.32 4.46 -5.76
N ASN A 303 -5.22 4.78 -4.48
CA ASN A 303 -5.14 6.17 -4.02
C ASN A 303 -3.77 6.47 -3.40
N GLY A 304 -3.53 6.09 -2.13
CA GLY A 304 -2.27 6.34 -1.44
C GLY A 304 -1.06 5.79 -2.19
N GLY A 305 -1.14 4.54 -2.66
CA GLY A 305 -0.06 3.87 -3.38
C GLY A 305 0.30 4.59 -4.68
N MET A 306 -0.68 4.80 -5.56
CA MET A 306 -0.44 5.53 -6.81
C MET A 306 -0.04 6.98 -6.59
N GLY A 307 -0.56 7.61 -5.53
CA GLY A 307 -0.23 8.99 -5.18
C GLY A 307 1.16 9.19 -4.60
N ALA A 308 1.81 8.14 -4.11
CA ALA A 308 3.13 8.20 -3.49
C ALA A 308 4.30 8.13 -4.48
N VAL A 309 4.08 7.73 -5.72
CA VAL A 309 5.12 7.55 -6.75
C VAL A 309 4.90 8.45 -7.95
N THR A 310 5.97 8.75 -8.69
CA THR A 310 5.87 9.40 -10.01
C THR A 310 5.32 8.43 -11.06
N GLU A 311 4.80 8.97 -12.16
CA GLU A 311 4.16 8.21 -13.23
C GLU A 311 5.13 7.22 -13.91
N ASP A 312 6.43 7.55 -13.93
CA ASP A 312 7.54 6.76 -14.48
C ASP A 312 8.25 5.88 -13.43
N PHE A 313 7.74 5.87 -12.19
CA PHE A 313 8.30 5.13 -11.06
C PHE A 313 9.80 5.44 -10.77
N ARG A 314 10.27 6.65 -11.10
CA ARG A 314 11.66 7.07 -10.84
C ARG A 314 11.84 7.78 -9.52
N ALA A 315 10.75 8.22 -8.91
CA ALA A 315 10.76 8.90 -7.63
C ALA A 315 9.51 8.54 -6.80
N LEU A 316 9.66 8.64 -5.48
CA LEU A 316 8.60 8.43 -4.51
C LEU A 316 8.65 9.50 -3.44
N GLN A 317 7.58 9.59 -2.65
CA GLN A 317 7.56 10.32 -1.39
C GLN A 317 7.77 9.36 -0.22
N TYR A 318 8.43 9.81 0.85
CA TYR A 318 8.38 9.10 2.13
C TYR A 318 7.01 9.31 2.77
N PHE A 319 6.62 10.57 2.99
CA PHE A 319 5.27 10.95 3.42
C PHE A 319 4.47 11.59 2.30
N SER A 320 3.21 11.18 2.16
CA SER A 320 2.22 11.85 1.33
C SER A 320 0.99 12.20 2.15
N CYS A 321 0.21 13.20 1.76
CA CYS A 321 -1.01 13.56 2.48
C CYS A 321 -2.17 13.93 1.56
N ALA A 322 -3.37 13.98 2.16
CA ALA A 322 -4.60 14.27 1.43
C ALA A 322 -4.63 15.69 0.84
N ASN A 323 -4.03 16.66 1.52
CA ASN A 323 -3.91 18.03 1.05
C ASN A 323 -2.44 18.40 0.96
N GLN A 324 -1.90 18.40 -0.25
CA GLN A 324 -0.49 18.62 -0.53
C GLN A 324 -0.34 19.52 -1.75
N ILE A 325 0.16 20.72 -1.53
CA ILE A 325 0.30 21.76 -2.57
C ILE A 325 1.76 22.16 -2.82
N ILE A 326 2.67 21.62 -2.03
CA ILE A 326 4.12 21.76 -2.14
C ILE A 326 4.76 20.38 -1.95
N SER A 327 5.81 20.11 -2.72
CA SER A 327 6.67 18.94 -2.58
C SER A 327 8.09 19.35 -2.95
N ASP A 328 8.95 19.60 -1.97
CA ASP A 328 10.34 20.03 -2.17
C ASP A 328 11.26 19.54 -1.04
N GLY A 329 12.54 19.88 -1.11
CA GLY A 329 13.56 19.48 -0.13
C GLY A 329 13.36 20.00 1.30
N GLN A 330 12.34 20.84 1.54
CA GLN A 330 11.99 21.34 2.86
C GLN A 330 10.60 20.87 3.32
N SER A 331 9.84 20.24 2.44
CA SER A 331 8.50 19.73 2.74
C SER A 331 8.61 18.47 3.58
N ASN A 332 8.12 18.51 4.80
CA ASN A 332 8.11 17.39 5.72
C ASN A 332 6.89 17.46 6.64
N HIS A 333 6.19 16.33 6.81
CA HIS A 333 5.11 16.20 7.77
C HIS A 333 5.59 15.91 9.18
N ASN A 334 6.83 15.48 9.32
CA ASN A 334 7.40 15.06 10.59
C ASN A 334 8.50 16.04 11.04
N ASP A 335 8.35 16.60 12.23
CA ASP A 335 9.34 17.49 12.84
C ASP A 335 10.58 16.74 13.40
N TYR A 336 10.60 15.40 13.37
CA TYR A 336 11.73 14.61 13.86
C TYR A 336 13.01 14.92 13.10
N VAL A 337 12.90 15.17 11.80
CA VAL A 337 14.04 15.49 10.95
C VAL A 337 13.77 16.79 10.20
N LYS A 338 14.11 17.91 10.84
CA LYS A 338 14.01 19.23 10.24
C LYS A 338 14.87 19.33 8.98
N GLY A 339 14.30 19.87 7.90
CA GLY A 339 15.01 20.11 6.65
C GLY A 339 15.23 18.85 5.79
N SER A 340 14.68 17.68 6.15
CA SER A 340 14.63 16.54 5.26
C SER A 340 13.41 16.64 4.36
N GLY A 341 13.58 16.53 3.07
CA GLY A 341 12.51 16.57 2.09
C GLY A 341 11.68 15.28 2.03
N TRP A 342 11.16 14.80 3.15
CA TRP A 342 10.42 13.53 3.22
C TRP A 342 9.13 13.53 2.40
N MET A 343 8.61 14.72 2.09
CA MET A 343 7.49 14.88 1.16
C MET A 343 7.93 15.16 -0.27
N GLN A 344 9.22 15.27 -0.55
CA GLN A 344 9.76 15.46 -1.90
C GLN A 344 9.66 14.16 -2.69
N TYR A 345 9.24 14.24 -3.95
CA TYR A 345 9.40 13.12 -4.87
C TYR A 345 10.88 13.00 -5.25
N ALA A 346 11.53 11.94 -4.80
CA ALA A 346 12.94 11.66 -5.02
C ALA A 346 13.18 10.15 -5.14
N PRO A 347 14.29 9.70 -5.75
CA PRO A 347 14.71 8.29 -5.67
C PRO A 347 14.93 7.82 -4.23
N ASN A 348 15.40 8.74 -3.36
CA ASN A 348 15.50 8.54 -1.92
C ASN A 348 15.10 9.85 -1.20
N PRO A 349 13.88 9.96 -0.68
CA PRO A 349 13.38 11.18 -0.05
C PRO A 349 13.84 11.34 1.42
N GLY A 350 15.11 11.08 1.72
CA GLY A 350 15.75 11.40 2.99
C GLY A 350 15.91 10.25 3.99
N THR A 351 15.21 9.15 3.84
CA THR A 351 15.47 7.89 4.57
C THR A 351 15.10 6.69 3.72
N ALA A 352 15.86 5.62 3.86
CA ALA A 352 15.95 4.58 2.85
C ALA A 352 14.92 3.42 2.99
N CYS A 353 14.07 3.35 4.02
CA CYS A 353 13.09 2.25 4.11
C CYS A 353 12.06 2.31 2.98
N CYS A 354 11.45 3.45 2.75
CA CYS A 354 10.44 3.61 1.71
C CYS A 354 10.94 3.38 0.28
N PRO A 355 12.16 3.82 -0.14
CA PRO A 355 12.70 3.48 -1.45
C PRO A 355 12.78 1.97 -1.71
N GLY A 356 13.13 1.16 -0.71
CA GLY A 356 13.09 -0.29 -0.82
C GLY A 356 11.66 -0.82 -0.85
N ASN A 357 10.85 -0.39 0.11
CA ASN A 357 9.54 -0.95 0.35
C ASN A 357 8.53 -0.64 -0.77
N VAL A 358 8.63 0.52 -1.43
CA VAL A 358 7.74 0.91 -2.53
C VAL A 358 7.73 -0.09 -3.69
N ASN A 359 8.83 -0.82 -3.89
CA ASN A 359 8.94 -1.81 -4.96
C ASN A 359 8.01 -3.02 -4.76
N ARG A 360 7.46 -3.19 -3.57
CA ARG A 360 6.63 -4.34 -3.17
C ARG A 360 5.14 -4.11 -3.40
N PHE A 361 4.62 -2.86 -3.34
CA PHE A 361 3.18 -2.65 -3.21
C PHE A 361 2.37 -3.18 -4.40
N MET A 362 2.76 -2.90 -5.63
CA MET A 362 2.06 -3.41 -6.81
C MET A 362 2.34 -4.89 -7.07
N PRO A 363 3.59 -5.38 -7.01
CA PRO A 363 3.83 -6.83 -7.12
C PRO A 363 3.09 -7.65 -6.07
N ASN A 364 2.98 -7.17 -4.82
CA ASN A 364 2.19 -7.83 -3.79
C ASN A 364 0.69 -7.84 -4.12
N TYR A 365 0.16 -6.73 -4.62
CA TYR A 365 -1.22 -6.66 -5.07
C TYR A 365 -1.52 -7.69 -6.14
N VAL A 366 -0.70 -7.73 -7.20
CA VAL A 366 -0.88 -8.67 -8.34
C VAL A 366 -0.72 -10.12 -7.90
N SER A 367 0.29 -10.43 -7.07
CA SER A 367 0.53 -11.79 -6.55
C SER A 367 -0.65 -12.32 -5.71
N ASN A 368 -1.47 -11.44 -5.15
CA ASN A 368 -2.61 -11.77 -4.29
C ASN A 368 -3.98 -11.56 -4.94
N LEU A 369 -4.06 -11.34 -6.27
CA LEU A 369 -5.35 -11.22 -6.96
C LEU A 369 -6.18 -12.50 -6.84
N TRP A 370 -5.53 -13.66 -6.88
CA TRP A 370 -6.15 -14.96 -6.99
C TRP A 370 -5.72 -15.93 -5.90
N GLY A 371 -6.63 -16.84 -5.55
CA GLY A 371 -6.36 -18.00 -4.72
C GLY A 371 -7.08 -19.24 -5.20
N VAL A 372 -6.58 -20.41 -4.77
CA VAL A 372 -7.19 -21.70 -5.07
C VAL A 372 -7.16 -22.56 -3.81
N GLU A 373 -8.28 -23.19 -3.49
CA GLU A 373 -8.47 -24.09 -2.35
C GLU A 373 -9.34 -25.27 -2.82
N GLU A 374 -8.75 -26.45 -2.96
CA GLU A 374 -9.42 -27.63 -3.49
C GLU A 374 -10.01 -27.38 -4.90
N ASP A 375 -11.34 -27.38 -5.03
CA ASP A 375 -12.10 -27.09 -6.25
C ASP A 375 -12.67 -25.67 -6.30
N ARG A 376 -12.13 -24.76 -5.48
CA ARG A 376 -12.58 -23.37 -5.35
C ARG A 376 -11.51 -22.40 -5.80
N VAL A 377 -11.84 -21.59 -6.80
CA VAL A 377 -10.97 -20.49 -7.28
C VAL A 377 -11.54 -19.16 -6.81
N TYR A 378 -10.73 -18.36 -6.14
CA TYR A 378 -11.11 -17.08 -5.59
C TYR A 378 -10.47 -15.94 -6.37
N CYS A 379 -11.28 -15.01 -6.89
CA CYS A 379 -10.85 -13.68 -7.28
C CYS A 379 -10.97 -12.76 -6.04
N TYR A 380 -9.86 -12.50 -5.37
CA TYR A 380 -9.84 -11.74 -4.12
C TYR A 380 -9.99 -10.24 -4.33
N THR A 381 -9.28 -9.71 -5.31
CA THR A 381 -9.33 -8.31 -5.76
C THR A 381 -9.31 -8.27 -7.28
N PHE A 382 -9.76 -7.18 -7.90
CA PHE A 382 -9.88 -7.10 -9.35
C PHE A 382 -8.66 -6.49 -10.01
N GLY A 383 -8.21 -7.09 -11.12
CA GLY A 383 -7.12 -6.58 -11.92
C GLY A 383 -6.83 -7.44 -13.13
N ALA A 384 -6.66 -6.80 -14.28
CA ALA A 384 -6.41 -7.52 -15.53
C ALA A 384 -5.22 -8.49 -15.38
N SER A 385 -5.49 -9.78 -15.53
CA SER A 385 -4.54 -10.86 -15.25
C SER A 385 -4.94 -12.17 -15.90
N THR A 386 -3.97 -13.06 -16.06
CA THR A 386 -4.22 -14.47 -16.38
C THR A 386 -3.79 -15.33 -15.20
N PHE A 387 -4.73 -16.04 -14.63
CA PHE A 387 -4.50 -17.00 -13.55
C PHE A 387 -4.53 -18.43 -14.08
N ARG A 388 -3.50 -19.23 -13.77
CA ARG A 388 -3.43 -20.65 -14.10
C ARG A 388 -3.23 -21.48 -12.84
N CYS A 389 -4.01 -22.57 -12.74
CA CYS A 389 -3.87 -23.55 -11.65
C CYS A 389 -4.27 -24.94 -12.13
N GLU A 390 -4.10 -25.92 -11.24
CA GLU A 390 -4.58 -27.29 -11.44
C GLU A 390 -5.63 -27.63 -10.37
N ILE A 391 -6.71 -28.29 -10.80
CA ILE A 391 -7.75 -28.83 -9.92
C ILE A 391 -7.89 -30.33 -10.22
N GLY A 392 -7.61 -31.16 -9.22
CA GLY A 392 -7.59 -32.62 -9.42
C GLY A 392 -6.63 -33.09 -10.53
N GLY A 393 -5.50 -32.37 -10.70
CA GLY A 393 -4.50 -32.66 -11.75
C GLY A 393 -4.90 -32.22 -13.16
N ARG A 394 -5.98 -31.45 -13.31
CA ARG A 394 -6.48 -30.90 -14.59
C ARG A 394 -6.30 -29.39 -14.65
N SER A 395 -5.99 -28.91 -15.85
CA SER A 395 -5.69 -27.48 -16.07
C SER A 395 -6.94 -26.60 -15.98
N VAL A 396 -6.75 -25.45 -15.31
CA VAL A 396 -7.72 -24.34 -15.25
C VAL A 396 -7.00 -23.03 -15.56
N THR A 397 -7.51 -22.29 -16.54
CA THR A 397 -7.04 -20.94 -16.87
C THR A 397 -8.21 -19.98 -16.78
N VAL A 398 -8.02 -18.88 -16.04
CA VAL A 398 -8.96 -17.76 -15.94
C VAL A 398 -8.25 -16.49 -16.37
N LYS A 399 -8.71 -15.89 -17.47
CA LYS A 399 -8.24 -14.58 -17.93
C LYS A 399 -9.22 -13.52 -17.49
N GLU A 400 -8.76 -12.59 -16.66
CA GLU A 400 -9.52 -11.44 -16.21
C GLU A 400 -9.25 -10.25 -17.12
N ILE A 401 -10.31 -9.71 -17.73
CA ILE A 401 -10.29 -8.56 -18.63
C ILE A 401 -11.06 -7.44 -17.95
N THR A 402 -10.35 -6.35 -17.63
CA THR A 402 -10.92 -5.20 -16.94
C THR A 402 -9.99 -3.99 -16.99
N ASP A 403 -10.56 -2.78 -16.96
CA ASP A 403 -9.88 -1.51 -16.66
C ASP A 403 -10.26 -1.02 -15.25
N TYR A 404 -10.54 -1.95 -14.34
CA TYR A 404 -10.77 -1.64 -12.93
C TYR A 404 -9.54 -0.95 -12.31
N PRO A 405 -9.70 0.09 -11.46
CA PRO A 405 -10.93 0.54 -10.80
C PRO A 405 -11.69 1.65 -11.54
N VAL A 406 -11.30 2.00 -12.74
CA VAL A 406 -11.90 3.10 -13.53
C VAL A 406 -13.18 2.63 -14.22
N VAL A 407 -13.17 1.40 -14.73
CA VAL A 407 -14.34 0.75 -15.34
C VAL A 407 -14.89 -0.31 -14.38
N GLU A 408 -16.18 -0.25 -14.09
CA GLU A 408 -16.85 -1.12 -13.12
C GLU A 408 -17.39 -2.39 -13.79
N GLN A 409 -16.61 -2.96 -14.71
CA GLN A 409 -16.90 -4.23 -15.37
C GLN A 409 -15.67 -5.13 -15.32
N VAL A 410 -15.91 -6.41 -15.01
CA VAL A 410 -14.90 -7.46 -14.99
C VAL A 410 -15.42 -8.64 -15.80
N THR A 411 -14.62 -9.11 -16.75
CA THR A 411 -14.94 -10.28 -17.56
C THR A 411 -13.90 -11.37 -17.34
N PHE A 412 -14.35 -12.55 -16.99
CA PHE A 412 -13.52 -13.76 -16.90
C PHE A 412 -13.75 -14.62 -18.13
N GLU A 413 -12.69 -14.85 -18.91
CA GLU A 413 -12.65 -15.89 -19.93
C GLU A 413 -12.02 -17.13 -19.29
N ILE A 414 -12.79 -18.21 -19.25
CA ILE A 414 -12.45 -19.41 -18.48
C ILE A 414 -12.26 -20.57 -19.45
N GLU A 415 -11.08 -21.17 -19.40
CA GLU A 415 -10.75 -22.45 -20.02
C GLU A 415 -10.52 -23.46 -18.92
N THR A 416 -11.23 -24.60 -18.96
CA THR A 416 -11.13 -25.62 -17.92
C THR A 416 -11.36 -27.01 -18.41
N GLU A 417 -10.57 -27.96 -17.88
CA GLU A 417 -10.71 -29.39 -18.05
C GLU A 417 -11.42 -30.07 -16.85
N ALA A 418 -11.64 -29.29 -15.75
CA ALA A 418 -12.28 -29.78 -14.53
C ALA A 418 -13.40 -28.84 -14.09
N PRO A 419 -14.49 -29.35 -13.53
CA PRO A 419 -15.47 -28.50 -12.86
C PRO A 419 -14.87 -27.87 -11.61
N PHE A 420 -15.27 -26.61 -11.32
CA PHE A 420 -14.87 -25.87 -10.12
C PHE A 420 -15.88 -24.78 -9.77
N THR A 421 -15.73 -24.16 -8.60
CA THR A 421 -16.51 -22.99 -8.23
C THR A 421 -15.64 -21.74 -8.29
N LEU A 422 -16.01 -20.79 -9.16
CA LEU A 422 -15.40 -19.45 -9.17
C LEU A 422 -16.06 -18.57 -8.11
N TYR A 423 -15.29 -18.13 -7.13
CA TYR A 423 -15.72 -17.14 -6.15
C TYR A 423 -15.23 -15.76 -6.53
N TYR A 424 -16.14 -14.81 -6.67
CA TYR A 424 -15.83 -13.41 -6.89
C TYR A 424 -16.28 -12.55 -5.71
N ARG A 425 -15.55 -11.50 -5.44
CA ARG A 425 -15.89 -10.50 -4.43
C ARG A 425 -16.97 -9.54 -4.96
N TYR A 426 -17.98 -9.24 -4.13
CA TYR A 426 -18.89 -8.13 -4.39
C TYR A 426 -18.54 -6.99 -3.41
N PRO A 427 -17.81 -5.93 -3.86
CA PRO A 427 -17.32 -4.86 -3.02
C PRO A 427 -18.43 -4.11 -2.28
N SER A 428 -18.15 -3.61 -1.07
CA SER A 428 -19.14 -2.90 -0.26
C SER A 428 -19.54 -1.54 -0.85
N PHE A 429 -18.67 -0.92 -1.65
CA PHE A 429 -18.91 0.37 -2.29
C PHE A 429 -19.59 0.25 -3.66
N MET A 430 -19.85 -0.94 -4.14
CA MET A 430 -20.60 -1.17 -5.38
C MET A 430 -22.09 -1.32 -5.06
N SER A 431 -22.94 -0.83 -5.94
CA SER A 431 -24.36 -1.10 -6.03
C SER A 431 -24.64 -1.89 -7.29
N ASN A 432 -25.83 -2.46 -7.43
CA ASN A 432 -26.30 -3.12 -8.65
C ASN A 432 -25.23 -4.02 -9.34
N CYS A 433 -25.10 -5.24 -8.85
CA CYS A 433 -24.28 -6.25 -9.53
C CYS A 433 -25.15 -7.02 -10.54
N ARG A 434 -24.72 -7.04 -11.80
CA ARG A 434 -25.27 -7.91 -12.85
C ARG A 434 -24.25 -8.98 -13.20
N VAL A 435 -24.67 -10.23 -13.18
CA VAL A 435 -23.79 -11.37 -13.50
C VAL A 435 -24.37 -12.10 -14.71
N THR A 436 -23.53 -12.39 -15.69
CA THR A 436 -23.91 -13.21 -16.86
C THR A 436 -22.90 -14.33 -17.07
N VAL A 437 -23.38 -15.49 -17.51
CA VAL A 437 -22.56 -16.62 -17.98
C VAL A 437 -22.93 -16.88 -19.43
N ASN A 438 -21.96 -16.76 -20.33
CA ASN A 438 -22.17 -16.82 -21.79
C ASN A 438 -23.33 -15.93 -22.26
N GLY A 439 -23.40 -14.70 -21.72
CA GLY A 439 -24.44 -13.71 -22.01
C GLY A 439 -25.80 -13.94 -21.32
N LYS A 440 -26.03 -15.10 -20.71
CA LYS A 440 -27.26 -15.38 -19.98
C LYS A 440 -27.15 -14.86 -18.54
N ARG A 441 -28.12 -14.07 -18.12
CA ARG A 441 -28.17 -13.52 -16.75
C ARG A 441 -28.41 -14.63 -15.74
N ILE A 442 -27.64 -14.61 -14.66
CA ILE A 442 -27.83 -15.46 -13.49
C ILE A 442 -28.20 -14.58 -12.27
N PRO A 443 -28.72 -15.16 -11.18
CA PRO A 443 -29.01 -14.42 -9.96
C PRO A 443 -27.79 -13.59 -9.49
N LYS A 444 -28.04 -12.35 -9.12
CA LYS A 444 -26.98 -11.50 -8.57
C LYS A 444 -26.52 -12.03 -7.21
N GLY A 445 -25.23 -11.92 -6.94
CA GLY A 445 -24.67 -12.24 -5.64
C GLY A 445 -25.11 -11.30 -4.52
N LYS A 446 -24.77 -11.67 -3.30
CA LYS A 446 -24.97 -10.83 -2.11
C LYS A 446 -23.81 -9.85 -1.99
N LYS A 447 -24.13 -8.59 -1.67
CA LYS A 447 -23.16 -7.54 -1.40
C LYS A 447 -22.31 -7.87 -0.16
N SER A 448 -21.05 -7.48 -0.19
CA SER A 448 -20.10 -7.65 0.93
C SER A 448 -19.88 -9.12 1.34
N VAL A 449 -19.95 -10.04 0.37
CA VAL A 449 -19.56 -11.44 0.53
C VAL A 449 -18.84 -11.93 -0.75
N PHE A 450 -18.18 -13.07 -0.66
CA PHE A 450 -17.76 -13.84 -1.83
C PHE A 450 -18.93 -14.65 -2.37
N ASN A 451 -19.15 -14.59 -3.67
CA ASN A 451 -20.25 -15.26 -4.35
C ASN A 451 -19.70 -16.32 -5.30
N GLY A 452 -20.17 -17.56 -5.16
CA GLY A 452 -19.76 -18.70 -5.99
C GLY A 452 -20.58 -18.82 -7.26
N ILE A 453 -19.91 -19.16 -8.35
CA ILE A 453 -20.48 -19.55 -9.64
C ILE A 453 -19.94 -20.92 -10.00
N ALA A 454 -20.82 -21.92 -10.16
CA ALA A 454 -20.40 -23.26 -10.63
C ALA A 454 -19.96 -23.18 -12.11
N ILE A 455 -18.76 -23.65 -12.39
CA ILE A 455 -18.14 -23.71 -13.71
C ILE A 455 -17.96 -25.16 -14.08
N GLU A 456 -18.82 -25.67 -14.96
CA GLU A 456 -18.80 -27.06 -15.42
C GLU A 456 -17.92 -27.29 -16.67
N LYS A 457 -17.73 -26.20 -17.44
CA LYS A 457 -16.95 -26.21 -18.70
C LYS A 457 -16.51 -24.79 -19.03
N SER A 458 -15.60 -24.68 -19.98
CA SER A 458 -15.12 -23.38 -20.50
C SER A 458 -16.27 -22.44 -20.84
N CYS A 459 -16.19 -21.20 -20.33
CA CYS A 459 -17.26 -20.22 -20.46
C CYS A 459 -16.72 -18.79 -20.28
N ARG A 460 -17.60 -17.82 -20.51
CA ARG A 460 -17.34 -16.41 -20.26
C ARG A 460 -18.28 -15.92 -19.15
N VAL A 461 -17.72 -15.39 -18.08
CA VAL A 461 -18.47 -14.77 -16.97
C VAL A 461 -18.22 -13.27 -17.00
N THR A 462 -19.29 -12.46 -16.95
CA THR A 462 -19.16 -11.00 -16.87
C THR A 462 -19.90 -10.50 -15.64
N LEU A 463 -19.16 -9.72 -14.84
CA LEU A 463 -19.66 -8.94 -13.71
C LEU A 463 -19.74 -7.48 -14.14
N SER A 464 -20.91 -6.85 -14.01
CA SER A 464 -21.07 -5.42 -14.21
C SER A 464 -21.58 -4.82 -12.91
N PHE A 465 -20.86 -3.86 -12.38
CA PHE A 465 -21.20 -3.15 -11.15
C PHE A 465 -21.57 -1.70 -11.47
N GLU A 466 -22.18 -1.07 -10.50
CA GLU A 466 -22.37 0.37 -10.47
C GLU A 466 -21.92 0.87 -9.09
N SER A 467 -21.29 2.02 -9.03
CA SER A 467 -21.02 2.71 -7.78
C SER A 467 -21.57 4.13 -7.81
N GLU A 468 -22.03 4.59 -6.68
CA GLU A 468 -22.50 5.96 -6.51
C GLU A 468 -21.33 6.86 -6.10
N VAL A 469 -21.43 8.15 -6.42
CA VAL A 469 -20.56 9.16 -5.84
C VAL A 469 -20.99 9.37 -4.39
N VAL A 470 -20.05 9.22 -3.47
CA VAL A 470 -20.29 9.39 -2.03
C VAL A 470 -19.56 10.61 -1.52
N ALA A 471 -20.30 11.58 -1.00
CA ALA A 471 -19.76 12.73 -0.28
C ALA A 471 -19.58 12.37 1.21
N HIS A 472 -18.34 12.22 1.62
CA HIS A 472 -17.98 11.95 3.02
C HIS A 472 -17.88 13.26 3.79
N THR A 473 -18.72 13.41 4.81
CA THR A 473 -18.73 14.62 5.64
C THR A 473 -18.36 14.29 7.08
N LYS A 474 -17.42 15.06 7.64
CA LYS A 474 -17.04 14.96 9.04
C LYS A 474 -16.90 16.37 9.62
N LYS A 475 -17.84 16.80 10.44
CA LYS A 475 -17.94 18.20 10.92
C LYS A 475 -17.95 19.18 9.72
N ASP A 476 -16.97 20.05 9.65
CA ASP A 476 -16.82 21.09 8.64
C ASP A 476 -16.01 20.64 7.40
N GLN A 477 -15.78 19.33 7.23
CA GLN A 477 -14.96 18.76 6.18
C GLN A 477 -15.80 17.94 5.21
N ILE A 478 -15.39 17.95 3.94
CA ILE A 478 -16.00 17.13 2.88
C ILE A 478 -14.94 16.61 1.92
N TYR A 479 -15.06 15.36 1.50
CA TYR A 479 -14.32 14.76 0.39
C TYR A 479 -15.21 13.76 -0.35
N PHE A 480 -14.79 13.32 -1.54
CA PHE A 480 -15.62 12.50 -2.43
C PHE A 480 -14.94 11.21 -2.83
N THR A 481 -15.72 10.14 -2.93
CA THR A 481 -15.30 8.85 -3.47
C THR A 481 -16.31 8.33 -4.50
N LYS A 482 -15.83 7.50 -5.44
CA LYS A 482 -16.68 6.66 -6.29
C LYS A 482 -15.97 5.32 -6.47
N GLY A 483 -16.65 4.23 -6.13
CA GLY A 483 -16.01 2.91 -6.10
C GLY A 483 -14.80 2.86 -5.14
N ALA A 484 -13.70 2.33 -5.62
CA ALA A 484 -12.43 2.29 -4.88
C ALA A 484 -11.67 3.63 -4.89
N LEU A 485 -12.06 4.59 -5.75
CA LEU A 485 -11.31 5.82 -5.97
C LEU A 485 -11.78 6.96 -5.06
N THR A 486 -10.82 7.67 -4.48
CA THR A 486 -10.97 8.98 -3.87
C THR A 486 -10.64 10.05 -4.92
N TYR A 487 -11.36 11.17 -4.90
CA TYR A 487 -11.21 12.24 -5.88
C TYR A 487 -10.67 13.51 -5.25
N SER A 488 -9.78 14.18 -5.97
CA SER A 488 -9.03 15.35 -5.50
C SER A 488 -8.99 16.42 -6.58
N LEU A 489 -8.98 17.69 -6.20
CA LEU A 489 -8.56 18.77 -7.08
C LEU A 489 -7.07 18.57 -7.35
N GLY A 490 -6.77 17.99 -8.51
CA GLY A 490 -5.41 17.71 -8.94
C GLY A 490 -4.79 18.94 -9.60
N MET A 491 -3.54 19.21 -9.29
CA MET A 491 -2.78 20.30 -9.87
C MET A 491 -1.57 19.72 -10.60
N ILE A 492 -1.38 20.11 -11.85
CA ILE A 492 -0.17 19.75 -12.59
C ILE A 492 1.02 20.46 -11.94
N GLY A 493 0.88 21.76 -11.67
CA GLY A 493 1.87 22.58 -11.00
C GLY A 493 3.18 22.74 -11.79
N GLU A 494 4.09 23.52 -11.24
CA GLU A 494 5.47 23.60 -11.73
C GLU A 494 6.25 22.38 -11.21
N ARG A 495 6.89 21.61 -12.10
CA ARG A 495 7.70 20.43 -11.78
C ARG A 495 9.13 20.67 -12.23
N ILE A 496 10.03 20.89 -11.29
CA ILE A 496 11.44 21.22 -11.53
C ILE A 496 12.29 20.00 -11.18
N PRO A 497 12.94 19.34 -12.15
CA PRO A 497 13.86 18.24 -11.87
C PRO A 497 15.19 18.76 -11.33
N GLU A 498 15.75 18.04 -10.36
CA GLU A 498 17.08 18.27 -9.79
C GLU A 498 17.85 16.96 -9.82
N TYR A 499 19.00 16.95 -10.50
CA TYR A 499 19.84 15.78 -10.65
C TYR A 499 21.01 15.84 -9.67
N GLU A 500 21.30 14.74 -8.99
CA GLU A 500 22.53 14.54 -8.25
C GLU A 500 23.63 14.07 -9.21
N GLU A 501 24.89 14.38 -8.89
CA GLU A 501 26.05 13.95 -9.68
C GLU A 501 26.09 12.42 -9.80
N GLY A 502 26.25 11.93 -11.03
CA GLY A 502 26.28 10.49 -11.35
C GLY A 502 24.94 9.77 -11.28
N LYS A 503 23.82 10.49 -11.06
CA LYS A 503 22.46 9.94 -11.04
C LYS A 503 21.69 10.36 -12.29
N THR A 504 20.82 9.46 -12.77
CA THR A 504 19.95 9.71 -13.92
C THR A 504 18.49 9.96 -13.52
N PHE A 505 18.11 9.57 -12.29
CA PHE A 505 16.76 9.80 -11.76
C PHE A 505 16.74 11.08 -10.91
N PRO A 506 15.87 12.04 -11.23
CA PRO A 506 15.85 13.33 -10.56
C PRO A 506 15.06 13.28 -9.25
N LYS A 507 15.40 14.19 -8.35
CA LYS A 507 14.48 14.73 -7.35
C LYS A 507 13.60 15.78 -8.01
N TYR A 508 12.39 15.98 -7.49
CA TYR A 508 11.50 17.01 -8.03
C TYR A 508 11.14 18.04 -6.98
N ARG A 509 11.29 19.34 -7.32
CA ARG A 509 10.55 20.39 -6.64
C ARG A 509 9.25 20.63 -7.37
N MET A 510 8.15 20.55 -6.66
CA MET A 510 6.81 20.71 -7.23
C MET A 510 6.01 21.74 -6.42
N TYR A 511 5.40 22.68 -7.12
CA TYR A 511 4.65 23.77 -6.53
C TYR A 511 3.33 23.97 -7.25
N ALA A 512 2.23 24.11 -6.48
CA ALA A 512 0.95 24.50 -7.08
C ALA A 512 1.07 25.90 -7.70
N ASP A 513 0.60 26.04 -8.93
CA ASP A 513 0.63 27.27 -9.73
C ASP A 513 -0.79 27.75 -10.12
N GLN A 514 -1.80 27.05 -9.65
CA GLN A 514 -3.23 27.32 -9.90
C GLN A 514 -4.00 27.40 -8.58
N PRO A 515 -5.20 28.01 -8.56
CA PRO A 515 -6.01 28.09 -7.34
C PRO A 515 -6.32 26.72 -6.75
N TRP A 516 -6.08 26.56 -5.45
CA TRP A 516 -6.34 25.36 -4.67
C TRP A 516 -7.23 25.66 -3.44
N ASN A 517 -7.43 26.92 -3.11
CA ASN A 517 -8.03 27.44 -1.90
C ASN A 517 -9.57 27.49 -1.97
N TYR A 518 -10.20 26.37 -2.27
CA TYR A 518 -11.66 26.27 -2.42
C TYR A 518 -12.34 25.67 -1.18
N GLY A 519 -13.55 26.16 -0.90
CA GLY A 519 -14.54 25.49 -0.09
C GLY A 519 -15.65 24.91 -0.99
N ILE A 520 -16.23 23.79 -0.61
CA ILE A 520 -17.28 23.10 -1.36
C ILE A 520 -18.65 23.51 -0.83
N VAL A 521 -19.52 23.95 -1.71
CA VAL A 521 -20.84 24.54 -1.37
C VAL A 521 -22.01 23.53 -1.46
N SER A 522 -21.83 22.39 -2.14
CA SER A 522 -22.83 21.32 -2.25
C SER A 522 -22.18 19.95 -2.08
N ALA A 523 -22.90 19.02 -1.48
CA ALA A 523 -22.50 17.61 -1.44
C ALA A 523 -22.79 16.87 -2.76
N GLU A 524 -23.49 17.49 -3.69
CA GLU A 524 -23.76 16.93 -5.00
C GLU A 524 -22.52 16.97 -5.89
N ALA A 525 -22.29 15.89 -6.62
CA ALA A 525 -21.21 15.78 -7.59
C ALA A 525 -21.68 14.98 -8.81
N ALA A 526 -21.32 15.46 -10.00
CA ALA A 526 -21.60 14.76 -11.25
C ALA A 526 -20.35 13.99 -11.71
N TYR A 527 -20.51 12.72 -12.07
CA TYR A 527 -19.43 11.88 -12.58
C TYR A 527 -19.37 11.93 -14.10
N THR A 528 -18.16 12.11 -14.62
CA THR A 528 -17.85 11.99 -16.04
C THR A 528 -16.90 10.82 -16.23
N PRO A 529 -17.31 9.76 -16.96
CA PRO A 529 -16.45 8.61 -17.26
C PRO A 529 -15.35 8.98 -18.26
N VAL A 530 -14.39 8.08 -18.44
CA VAL A 530 -13.36 8.16 -19.47
C VAL A 530 -13.46 6.96 -20.40
N GLU A 531 -13.10 7.16 -21.64
CA GLU A 531 -12.83 6.10 -22.62
C GLU A 531 -11.31 5.95 -22.75
N GLY A 532 -10.80 4.73 -22.70
CA GLY A 532 -9.37 4.42 -22.85
C GLY A 532 -8.51 4.87 -21.68
N PHE A 533 -8.55 4.11 -20.58
CA PHE A 533 -7.70 4.36 -19.41
C PHE A 533 -6.25 3.95 -19.67
N GLU A 534 -5.33 4.92 -19.61
CA GLU A 534 -3.90 4.69 -19.84
C GLU A 534 -3.06 4.67 -18.56
N GLY A 535 -3.59 5.14 -17.42
CA GLY A 535 -2.89 5.18 -16.14
C GLY A 535 -3.27 6.38 -15.27
N PHE A 536 -2.75 6.41 -14.06
CA PHE A 536 -3.00 7.49 -13.09
C PHE A 536 -2.04 8.68 -13.33
N ASP A 537 -2.32 9.44 -14.39
CA ASP A 537 -1.53 10.60 -14.82
C ASP A 537 -2.48 11.72 -15.27
N LEU A 538 -2.37 12.92 -14.67
CA LEU A 538 -3.22 14.09 -14.98
C LEU A 538 -3.07 14.60 -16.43
N THR A 539 -2.02 14.20 -17.14
CA THR A 539 -1.81 14.53 -18.55
C THR A 539 -2.53 13.59 -19.51
N LYS A 540 -3.15 12.52 -18.98
CA LYS A 540 -3.89 11.51 -19.72
C LYS A 540 -5.39 11.64 -19.49
N PRO A 541 -6.24 11.05 -20.36
CA PRO A 541 -7.67 10.98 -20.11
C PRO A 541 -7.98 10.24 -18.79
N LEU A 542 -8.72 10.90 -17.90
CA LEU A 542 -9.13 10.38 -16.60
C LEU A 542 -10.60 10.66 -16.33
N PRO A 543 -11.29 9.79 -15.59
CA PRO A 543 -12.62 10.12 -15.10
C PRO A 543 -12.53 11.26 -14.08
N TYR A 544 -13.56 12.07 -13.97
CA TYR A 544 -13.58 13.14 -12.98
C TYR A 544 -14.96 13.36 -12.38
N LEU A 545 -14.97 13.99 -11.20
CA LEU A 545 -16.17 14.52 -10.59
C LEU A 545 -16.23 16.03 -10.80
N THR A 546 -17.41 16.54 -11.14
CA THR A 546 -17.70 17.97 -11.16
C THR A 546 -18.42 18.32 -9.86
N VAL A 547 -17.83 19.25 -9.08
CA VAL A 547 -18.40 19.75 -7.82
C VAL A 547 -18.47 21.28 -7.85
N ARG A 548 -19.30 21.86 -6.97
CA ARG A 548 -19.44 23.32 -6.87
C ARG A 548 -18.61 23.85 -5.72
N GLY A 549 -17.69 24.77 -6.00
CA GLY A 549 -16.80 25.37 -5.02
C GLY A 549 -16.70 26.88 -5.15
N ILE A 550 -16.26 27.54 -4.08
CA ILE A 550 -15.96 28.97 -4.04
C ILE A 550 -14.61 29.19 -3.37
N LYS A 551 -13.83 30.17 -3.84
CA LYS A 551 -12.53 30.49 -3.26
C LYS A 551 -12.68 31.02 -1.84
N ILE A 552 -11.71 30.64 -0.99
CA ILE A 552 -11.55 31.14 0.38
C ILE A 552 -10.24 31.90 0.45
N SER A 553 -10.28 33.21 0.70
CA SER A 553 -9.10 34.07 0.67
C SER A 553 -8.21 33.96 1.92
N ASN A 554 -8.76 33.52 3.04
CA ASN A 554 -8.06 33.46 4.32
C ASN A 554 -7.57 32.06 4.71
N TYR A 555 -7.25 31.22 3.72
CA TYR A 555 -6.55 29.97 3.96
C TYR A 555 -5.18 30.21 4.56
N ARG A 556 -4.75 29.30 5.44
CA ARG A 556 -3.43 29.32 6.05
C ARG A 556 -2.71 28.01 5.77
N LEU A 557 -1.40 28.10 5.67
CA LEU A 557 -0.51 26.94 5.60
C LEU A 557 0.05 26.69 6.99
N GLN A 558 0.06 25.43 7.41
CA GLN A 558 0.53 25.06 8.74
C GLN A 558 1.61 23.99 8.69
N THR A 559 2.52 24.03 9.66
CA THR A 559 3.35 22.91 10.02
C THR A 559 2.56 21.99 10.96
N LEU A 560 2.78 20.68 10.87
CA LEU A 560 2.02 19.69 11.62
C LEU A 560 2.27 19.76 13.13
N TYR A 561 3.51 19.83 13.50
CA TYR A 561 3.93 19.41 14.84
C TYR A 561 3.67 20.43 15.95
N ARG A 562 3.58 21.70 15.67
CA ARG A 562 3.41 22.68 16.74
C ARG A 562 2.33 23.72 16.50
N PHE A 563 1.61 23.67 15.40
CA PHE A 563 0.61 24.67 15.00
C PHE A 563 1.14 26.14 15.07
N LYS A 564 2.46 26.31 15.17
CA LYS A 564 3.10 27.57 15.54
C LYS A 564 3.38 28.50 14.39
N MET A 565 3.40 27.99 13.14
CA MET A 565 3.63 28.84 11.99
C MET A 565 2.49 28.72 10.99
N CYS A 566 1.50 29.57 11.13
CA CYS A 566 0.54 29.80 10.07
C CYS A 566 1.10 30.89 9.17
N VAL A 567 1.35 30.58 7.91
CA VAL A 567 1.68 31.57 6.89
C VAL A 567 0.41 31.83 6.10
N GLU A 568 0.04 33.10 5.97
CA GLU A 568 -1.01 33.50 5.02
C GLU A 568 -0.34 33.65 3.66
N PRO A 569 -0.67 32.80 2.66
CA PRO A 569 -0.10 32.95 1.35
C PRO A 569 -0.64 34.24 0.72
N LYS A 570 0.25 35.08 0.20
CA LYS A 570 -0.12 36.27 -0.54
C LYS A 570 -0.73 35.95 -1.90
N SER A 571 -0.52 34.73 -2.36
CA SER A 571 -1.07 34.20 -3.63
C SER A 571 -1.19 32.67 -3.54
N TYR A 572 -1.93 32.06 -4.44
CA TYR A 572 -1.98 30.59 -4.58
C TYR A 572 -0.69 30.00 -5.15
N LYS A 573 0.22 30.81 -5.68
CA LYS A 573 1.51 30.35 -6.21
C LYS A 573 2.46 29.98 -5.08
N MET A 574 2.68 28.70 -4.90
CA MET A 574 3.39 28.19 -3.74
C MET A 574 4.91 28.36 -3.81
N ARG A 575 5.48 28.64 -5.00
CA ARG A 575 6.90 28.92 -5.15
C ARG A 575 7.39 30.08 -4.27
N ASP A 576 6.51 31.06 -4.02
CA ASP A 576 6.84 32.24 -3.21
C ASP A 576 6.91 31.94 -1.71
N VAL A 577 6.54 30.73 -1.29
CA VAL A 577 6.48 30.28 0.12
C VAL A 577 7.66 29.39 0.49
N VAL A 578 8.54 29.09 -0.47
CA VAL A 578 9.73 28.23 -0.33
C VAL A 578 10.63 28.72 0.81
N GLY A 579 11.15 27.79 1.59
CA GLY A 579 12.05 28.07 2.71
C GLY A 579 11.38 28.25 4.07
N LYS A 580 10.06 28.04 4.20
CA LYS A 580 9.30 28.26 5.44
C LYS A 580 8.75 27.00 6.10
N HIS A 581 9.23 25.80 5.76
CA HIS A 581 8.74 24.51 6.30
C HIS A 581 7.20 24.41 6.29
N VAL A 582 6.61 24.64 5.13
CA VAL A 582 5.16 24.65 4.96
C VAL A 582 4.70 23.30 4.41
N PHE A 583 3.63 22.75 4.94
CA PHE A 583 3.27 21.37 4.68
C PHE A 583 1.88 21.17 4.10
N THR A 584 0.84 21.67 4.76
CA THR A 584 -0.53 21.41 4.33
C THR A 584 -1.43 22.62 4.53
N PRO A 585 -2.41 22.86 3.63
CA PRO A 585 -3.45 23.85 3.85
C PRO A 585 -4.29 23.54 5.08
N ARG A 586 -4.40 24.49 6.00
CA ARG A 586 -5.31 24.40 7.13
C ARG A 586 -6.71 24.77 6.66
N LEU A 587 -7.65 23.85 6.81
CA LEU A 587 -9.05 24.13 6.52
C LEU A 587 -9.59 25.24 7.44
N VAL A 588 -10.23 26.24 6.84
CA VAL A 588 -10.89 27.33 7.55
C VAL A 588 -12.29 26.86 7.92
N SER A 589 -12.71 27.05 9.18
CA SER A 589 -14.09 26.71 9.55
C SER A 589 -15.09 27.55 8.76
N PRO A 590 -16.28 27.03 8.40
CA PRO A 590 -17.27 27.73 7.58
C PRO A 590 -17.66 29.11 8.14
N LYS A 591 -17.72 29.22 9.48
CA LYS A 591 -18.06 30.49 10.17
C LYS A 591 -17.00 31.58 10.03
N ARG A 592 -15.76 31.21 9.69
CA ARG A 592 -14.60 32.13 9.57
C ARG A 592 -14.10 32.26 8.13
N ALA A 593 -14.64 31.48 7.22
CA ALA A 593 -14.24 31.49 5.82
C ALA A 593 -14.61 32.84 5.18
N LYS A 594 -13.61 33.52 4.62
CA LYS A 594 -13.81 34.70 3.78
C LYS A 594 -13.83 34.26 2.35
N THR A 595 -15.02 34.23 1.76
CA THR A 595 -15.22 33.80 0.37
C THR A 595 -14.98 34.96 -0.59
N GLU A 596 -14.47 34.65 -1.78
CA GLU A 596 -14.23 35.62 -2.84
C GLU A 596 -14.63 35.06 -4.20
N GLY A 597 -15.06 35.94 -5.11
CA GLY A 597 -15.49 35.57 -6.47
C GLY A 597 -16.88 34.91 -6.51
N GLU A 598 -17.10 34.14 -7.55
CA GLU A 598 -18.33 33.41 -7.81
C GLU A 598 -18.15 31.91 -7.50
N ILE A 599 -19.28 31.21 -7.42
CA ILE A 599 -19.27 29.74 -7.31
C ILE A 599 -18.84 29.17 -8.68
N GLU A 600 -17.77 28.38 -8.67
CA GLU A 600 -17.17 27.75 -9.84
C GLU A 600 -17.44 26.24 -9.87
N SER A 601 -17.43 25.66 -11.08
CA SER A 601 -17.42 24.21 -11.28
C SER A 601 -15.98 23.70 -11.24
N LEU A 602 -15.67 22.85 -10.26
CA LEU A 602 -14.35 22.27 -10.07
C LEU A 602 -14.33 20.83 -10.57
N ARG A 603 -13.26 20.42 -11.24
CA ARG A 603 -13.03 19.01 -11.61
C ARG A 603 -12.11 18.35 -10.60
N LEU A 604 -12.61 17.28 -9.98
CA LEU A 604 -11.82 16.44 -9.09
C LEU A 604 -11.44 15.17 -9.84
N TYR A 605 -10.17 14.84 -9.84
CA TYR A 605 -9.58 13.67 -10.51
C TYR A 605 -9.22 12.58 -9.48
N PRO A 606 -8.98 11.32 -9.89
CA PRO A 606 -8.52 10.27 -8.98
C PRO A 606 -7.28 10.71 -8.19
N TYR A 607 -7.30 10.50 -6.89
CA TYR A 607 -6.23 10.84 -5.94
C TYR A 607 -4.86 10.36 -6.41
N GLY A 608 -4.78 9.12 -6.92
CA GLY A 608 -3.54 8.52 -7.37
C GLY A 608 -2.85 9.25 -8.53
N ALA A 609 -3.61 9.97 -9.36
CA ALA A 609 -3.09 10.79 -10.46
C ALA A 609 -2.59 12.16 -9.99
N ALA A 610 -3.15 12.69 -8.91
CA ALA A 610 -2.89 14.05 -8.44
C ALA A 610 -1.69 14.10 -7.50
N LYS A 611 -0.48 14.38 -8.00
CA LYS A 611 0.74 14.47 -7.18
C LYS A 611 0.74 15.70 -6.27
N LEU A 612 0.25 16.84 -6.76
CA LEU A 612 -0.19 17.96 -5.93
C LEU A 612 -1.72 17.96 -5.93
N ARG A 613 -2.34 18.12 -4.75
CA ARG A 613 -3.77 17.88 -4.58
C ARG A 613 -4.41 18.57 -3.40
N MET A 614 -5.70 18.85 -3.54
CA MET A 614 -6.62 19.09 -2.43
C MET A 614 -7.71 18.01 -2.48
N THR A 615 -7.76 17.18 -1.47
CA THR A 615 -8.73 16.07 -1.34
C THR A 615 -9.84 16.43 -0.39
N VAL A 616 -9.49 17.02 0.76
CA VAL A 616 -10.42 17.40 1.80
C VAL A 616 -10.61 18.91 1.78
N PHE A 617 -11.85 19.33 1.76
CA PHE A 617 -12.25 20.73 1.64
C PHE A 617 -13.05 21.19 2.85
N THR A 618 -13.10 22.50 3.08
CA THR A 618 -14.09 23.12 3.96
C THR A 618 -15.48 22.94 3.33
N LYS A 619 -16.40 22.35 4.10
CA LYS A 619 -17.81 22.23 3.70
C LYS A 619 -18.52 23.55 4.01
N LEU A 620 -18.94 24.26 2.99
CA LEU A 620 -19.72 25.49 3.09
C LEU A 620 -21.21 25.19 2.90
N CYS A 621 -22.04 26.17 3.19
CA CYS A 621 -23.49 26.12 2.93
C CYS A 621 -23.83 27.23 1.94
N GLU A 622 -24.41 26.90 0.78
CA GLU A 622 -24.79 27.89 -0.24
C GLU A 622 -25.76 28.94 0.29
N ALA A 623 -26.72 28.52 1.12
CA ALA A 623 -27.67 29.45 1.77
C ALA A 623 -27.00 30.42 2.75
N CYS A 624 -25.79 30.09 3.27
CA CYS A 624 -25.04 30.97 4.14
C CYS A 624 -24.31 32.07 3.34
N LEU A 625 -23.90 31.76 2.10
CA LEU A 625 -23.17 32.67 1.23
C LEU A 625 -24.08 33.78 0.66
N THR A 626 -25.37 33.48 0.44
CA THR A 626 -26.35 34.46 -0.06
C THR A 626 -26.78 35.49 1.00
N LYS A 627 -26.68 35.13 2.30
CA LYS A 627 -27.02 36.06 3.39
C LYS A 627 -26.01 37.17 3.63
N GLU A 628 -24.75 36.98 3.28
CA GLU A 628 -23.71 38.01 3.42
C GLU A 628 -23.77 39.05 2.29
N LYS A 629 -24.19 38.66 1.08
CA LYS A 629 -24.39 39.61 -0.04
C LYS A 629 -25.62 40.53 0.14
N GLY A 630 -26.52 40.19 1.05
CA GLY A 630 -27.71 41.02 1.37
C GLY A 630 -27.52 41.98 2.56
N LYS A 631 -26.32 42.06 3.15
CA LYS A 631 -25.98 42.96 4.28
C LYS A 631 -24.85 43.95 3.95
N ALA A 632 -24.43 44.04 2.68
CA ALA A 632 -23.46 45.05 2.21
C ALA A 632 -24.15 46.22 1.52
#